data_2dd9389a04484f73da10cf8a16725aab
#
_entry.id   2dd9389a04484f73da10cf8a16725aab
#
_cell.length_a   1.000
_cell.length_b   1.000
_cell.length_c   1.000
_cell.angle_alpha   90.00
_cell.angle_beta   90.00
_cell.angle_gamma   90.00
#
_symmetry.space_group_name_H-M   'P 1'
#
loop_
_entity.id
_entity.type
_entity.pdbx_description
1 polymer ?
#
loop_
_entity_poly.entity_id
_entity_poly.type
_entity_poly.pdbx_seq_one_letter_code
_entity_poly.pdbx_strand_id
1 'polypeptide(L)'
;LRLREFRKNIGMIFQQFSLLERKTVYDNVALPMECWGWPKQKRDQKVKELLKLVGLKEKMYVKPRTLRGGHKQRVAIARALTMDPKILLCDEATSALDPKTTNSILDLLLKINKELKITIVIVTHQMSVVRRVCSKMSILENGKIAEQGDVRQIFLNQPAALMRLMGEEGRELPKTGCTLQISYDIRDEKDGELFTAMSEELHIRFSVIDGKIQKYRGSMMGLFVINVSDGNADNVKQY
;
A
#
# COMPACT_ATOMS: atom_id res chain seq x y z
N LEU A 1 17.50 5.84 28.78
CA LEU A 1 17.76 4.44 28.41
C LEU A 1 16.51 3.78 27.79
N ARG A 2 15.33 3.89 28.43
CA ARG A 2 14.08 3.26 27.92
C ARG A 2 13.67 3.70 26.51
N LEU A 3 13.79 4.99 26.16
CA LEU A 3 13.41 5.50 24.83
C LEU A 3 14.36 5.00 23.73
N ARG A 4 15.64 4.90 24.00
CA ARG A 4 16.64 4.38 23.05
C ARG A 4 16.38 2.89 22.77
N GLU A 5 16.13 2.09 23.79
CA GLU A 5 15.76 0.67 23.66
C GLU A 5 14.44 0.48 22.90
N PHE A 6 13.42 1.33 23.16
CA PHE A 6 12.17 1.31 22.43
C PHE A 6 12.40 1.57 20.92
N ARG A 7 13.20 2.60 20.58
CA ARG A 7 13.52 2.96 19.18
C ARG A 7 14.24 1.86 18.42
N LYS A 8 14.95 0.95 19.11
CA LYS A 8 15.60 -0.21 18.49
C LYS A 8 14.59 -1.15 17.81
N ASN A 9 13.38 -1.24 18.36
CA ASN A 9 12.31 -2.09 17.82
C ASN A 9 11.61 -1.47 16.60
N ILE A 10 11.99 -0.25 16.19
CA ILE A 10 11.34 0.48 15.09
C ILE A 10 12.40 0.79 14.03
N GLY A 11 12.24 0.21 12.85
CA GLY A 11 12.96 0.63 11.65
C GLY A 11 12.21 1.77 10.97
N MET A 12 12.92 2.74 10.38
CA MET A 12 12.30 3.84 9.67
C MET A 12 12.90 4.03 8.29
N ILE A 13 12.03 4.18 7.31
CA ILE A 13 12.35 4.49 5.92
C ILE A 13 11.72 5.85 5.61
N PHE A 14 12.56 6.81 5.23
CA PHE A 14 12.14 8.18 4.93
C PHE A 14 11.87 8.36 3.44
N GLN A 15 11.06 9.35 3.09
CA GLN A 15 10.75 9.76 1.73
C GLN A 15 12.03 10.06 0.91
N GLN A 16 12.95 10.81 1.47
CA GLN A 16 14.30 10.96 0.93
C GLN A 16 15.15 9.86 1.54
N PHE A 17 15.79 9.05 0.74
CA PHE A 17 16.54 7.83 1.15
C PHE A 17 17.44 8.02 2.36
N SER A 18 17.83 9.28 2.68
CA SER A 18 18.67 9.69 3.82
C SER A 18 19.94 8.86 3.95
N LEU A 19 20.59 8.54 2.81
CA LEU A 19 21.83 7.80 2.75
C LEU A 19 23.05 8.72 2.90
N LEU A 20 24.09 8.22 3.54
CA LEU A 20 25.36 8.88 3.64
C LEU A 20 26.11 8.74 2.30
N GLU A 21 26.03 9.77 1.44
CA GLU A 21 26.53 9.73 0.05
C GLU A 21 28.05 9.49 -0.07
N ARG A 22 28.83 9.84 0.95
CA ARG A 22 30.28 9.62 1.00
C ARG A 22 30.69 8.23 1.45
N LYS A 23 29.78 7.50 2.09
CA LYS A 23 29.97 6.15 2.61
C LYS A 23 29.50 5.11 1.59
N THR A 24 30.03 3.89 1.70
CA THR A 24 29.58 2.77 0.84
C THR A 24 28.17 2.29 1.21
N VAL A 25 27.58 1.42 0.38
CA VAL A 25 26.34 0.71 0.72
C VAL A 25 26.53 -0.10 2.00
N TYR A 26 27.66 -0.80 2.12
CA TYR A 26 28.01 -1.53 3.35
C TYR A 26 27.98 -0.62 4.58
N ASP A 27 28.68 0.51 4.55
CA ASP A 27 28.76 1.44 5.69
C ASP A 27 27.38 2.00 6.05
N ASN A 28 26.55 2.32 5.05
CA ASN A 28 25.18 2.80 5.29
C ASN A 28 24.33 1.76 6.01
N VAL A 29 24.41 0.50 5.64
CA VAL A 29 23.67 -0.58 6.29
C VAL A 29 24.28 -0.93 7.64
N ALA A 30 25.59 -0.90 7.80
CA ALA A 30 26.28 -1.20 9.07
C ALA A 30 26.06 -0.13 10.14
N LEU A 31 25.80 1.11 9.76
CA LEU A 31 25.76 2.28 10.64
C LEU A 31 24.93 2.11 11.92
N PRO A 32 23.67 1.63 11.88
CA PRO A 32 22.90 1.46 13.11
C PRO A 32 23.57 0.48 14.08
N MET A 33 24.12 -0.62 13.58
CA MET A 33 24.83 -1.60 14.40
C MET A 33 26.14 -1.04 14.99
N GLU A 34 26.85 -0.16 14.26
CA GLU A 34 28.02 0.56 14.78
C GLU A 34 27.64 1.46 15.93
N CYS A 35 26.56 2.22 15.80
CA CYS A 35 26.04 3.10 16.86
C CYS A 35 25.63 2.32 18.13
N TRP A 36 25.33 1.02 17.99
CA TRP A 36 25.01 0.13 19.10
C TRP A 36 26.19 -0.72 19.55
N GLY A 37 27.40 -0.49 19.02
CA GLY A 37 28.63 -1.16 19.44
C GLY A 37 28.71 -2.64 19.05
N TRP A 38 28.04 -3.07 17.97
CA TRP A 38 28.12 -4.46 17.52
C TRP A 38 29.53 -4.82 17.05
N PRO A 39 30.05 -6.02 17.38
CA PRO A 39 31.31 -6.50 16.86
C PRO A 39 31.33 -6.55 15.33
N LYS A 40 32.49 -6.24 14.73
CA LYS A 40 32.63 -6.18 13.26
C LYS A 40 32.17 -7.47 12.58
N GLN A 41 32.54 -8.63 13.09
CA GLN A 41 32.16 -9.92 12.51
C GLN A 41 30.63 -10.10 12.43
N LYS A 42 29.88 -9.74 13.46
CA LYS A 42 28.41 -9.80 13.46
C LYS A 42 27.81 -8.81 12.48
N ARG A 43 28.38 -7.60 12.37
CA ARG A 43 27.94 -6.59 11.40
C ARG A 43 28.15 -7.08 9.97
N ASP A 44 29.33 -7.66 9.66
CA ASP A 44 29.66 -8.19 8.33
C ASP A 44 28.66 -9.26 7.89
N GLN A 45 28.32 -10.17 8.78
CA GLN A 45 27.35 -11.23 8.53
C GLN A 45 25.97 -10.65 8.26
N LYS A 46 25.49 -9.76 9.14
CA LYS A 46 24.16 -9.15 9.04
C LYS A 46 24.01 -8.28 7.79
N VAL A 47 25.02 -7.48 7.44
CA VAL A 47 25.02 -6.67 6.22
C VAL A 47 24.92 -7.57 4.97
N LYS A 48 25.71 -8.65 4.90
CA LYS A 48 25.67 -9.59 3.78
C LYS A 48 24.28 -10.24 3.62
N GLU A 49 23.69 -10.65 4.75
CA GLU A 49 22.34 -11.23 4.79
C GLU A 49 21.29 -10.24 4.25
N LEU A 50 21.27 -9.01 4.78
CA LEU A 50 20.30 -8.00 4.40
C LEU A 50 20.48 -7.52 2.96
N LEU A 51 21.72 -7.35 2.49
CA LEU A 51 21.98 -6.99 1.10
C LEU A 51 21.60 -8.11 0.13
N LYS A 52 21.70 -9.38 0.53
CA LYS A 52 21.15 -10.51 -0.23
C LYS A 52 19.62 -10.44 -0.28
N LEU A 53 18.95 -10.19 0.85
CA LEU A 53 17.50 -10.07 0.95
C LEU A 53 16.95 -8.99 0.00
N VAL A 54 17.60 -7.81 -0.05
CA VAL A 54 17.17 -6.71 -0.92
C VAL A 54 17.75 -6.77 -2.33
N GLY A 55 18.54 -7.81 -2.68
CA GLY A 55 19.08 -8.02 -4.04
C GLY A 55 20.22 -7.05 -4.42
N LEU A 56 21.04 -6.63 -3.46
CA LEU A 56 22.15 -5.68 -3.67
C LEU A 56 23.53 -6.21 -3.23
N LYS A 57 23.71 -7.53 -3.10
CA LYS A 57 24.96 -8.14 -2.65
C LYS A 57 26.17 -7.65 -3.46
N GLU A 58 26.05 -7.61 -4.77
CA GLU A 58 27.13 -7.21 -5.71
C GLU A 58 27.44 -5.70 -5.66
N LYS A 59 26.58 -4.91 -5.02
CA LYS A 59 26.73 -3.45 -4.90
C LYS A 59 27.20 -3.01 -3.51
N MET A 60 27.69 -3.93 -2.68
CA MET A 60 28.04 -3.69 -1.28
C MET A 60 29.06 -2.55 -1.09
N TYR A 61 30.05 -2.44 -1.97
CA TYR A 61 31.16 -1.48 -1.82
C TYR A 61 31.03 -0.25 -2.71
N VAL A 62 29.90 -0.08 -3.46
CA VAL A 62 29.67 1.14 -4.23
C VAL A 62 29.10 2.25 -3.35
N LYS A 63 29.23 3.49 -3.79
CA LYS A 63 28.68 4.66 -3.10
C LYS A 63 27.25 4.97 -3.58
N PRO A 64 26.34 5.46 -2.71
CA PRO A 64 24.95 5.75 -3.06
C PRO A 64 24.80 6.68 -4.27
N ARG A 65 25.70 7.65 -4.47
CA ARG A 65 25.68 8.57 -5.62
C ARG A 65 25.68 7.88 -6.99
N THR A 66 26.18 6.64 -7.08
CA THR A 66 26.19 5.85 -8.32
C THR A 66 24.96 4.97 -8.49
N LEU A 67 24.05 4.95 -7.52
CA LEU A 67 22.87 4.13 -7.51
C LEU A 67 21.65 4.89 -8.05
N ARG A 68 20.78 4.18 -8.78
CA ARG A 68 19.46 4.68 -9.16
C ARG A 68 18.50 4.67 -7.95
N GLY A 69 17.42 5.44 -8.00
CA GLY A 69 16.46 5.61 -6.90
C GLY A 69 15.99 4.30 -6.27
N GLY A 70 15.58 3.32 -7.06
CA GLY A 70 15.15 2.02 -6.53
C GLY A 70 16.26 1.24 -5.79
N HIS A 71 17.54 1.36 -6.20
CA HIS A 71 18.63 0.79 -5.45
C HIS A 71 18.90 1.54 -4.15
N LYS A 72 18.84 2.89 -4.17
CA LYS A 72 18.95 3.70 -2.94
C LYS A 72 17.86 3.31 -1.93
N GLN A 73 16.63 3.11 -2.40
CA GLN A 73 15.52 2.68 -1.55
C GLN A 73 15.75 1.29 -0.94
N ARG A 74 16.28 0.34 -1.72
CA ARG A 74 16.64 -0.98 -1.19
C ARG A 74 17.74 -0.91 -0.13
N VAL A 75 18.72 0.00 -0.26
CA VAL A 75 19.73 0.25 0.79
C VAL A 75 19.07 0.82 2.05
N ALA A 76 18.15 1.78 1.91
CA ALA A 76 17.42 2.36 3.05
C ALA A 76 16.59 1.29 3.78
N ILE A 77 15.93 0.39 3.04
CA ILE A 77 15.20 -0.76 3.60
C ILE A 77 16.17 -1.68 4.37
N ALA A 78 17.29 -2.09 3.76
CA ALA A 78 18.26 -2.94 4.41
C ALA A 78 18.79 -2.30 5.72
N ARG A 79 19.11 -0.99 5.70
CA ARG A 79 19.52 -0.24 6.88
C ARG A 79 18.46 -0.24 7.99
N ALA A 80 17.19 -0.04 7.63
CA ALA A 80 16.10 -0.03 8.59
C ALA A 80 15.89 -1.39 9.28
N LEU A 81 16.29 -2.49 8.64
CA LEU A 81 16.13 -3.86 9.15
C LEU A 81 17.29 -4.34 10.03
N THR A 82 18.41 -3.59 10.13
CA THR A 82 19.64 -4.06 10.78
C THR A 82 19.51 -4.44 12.25
N MET A 83 18.59 -3.78 12.96
CA MET A 83 18.38 -4.01 14.40
C MET A 83 17.26 -5.01 14.70
N ASP A 84 16.84 -5.79 13.69
CA ASP A 84 15.72 -6.73 13.78
C ASP A 84 14.45 -6.09 14.38
N PRO A 85 13.94 -4.99 13.75
CA PRO A 85 12.82 -4.25 14.29
C PRO A 85 11.53 -5.09 14.26
N LYS A 86 10.63 -4.83 15.21
CA LYS A 86 9.27 -5.39 15.20
C LYS A 86 8.32 -4.62 14.30
N ILE A 87 8.61 -3.34 14.09
CA ILE A 87 7.80 -2.42 13.30
C ILE A 87 8.70 -1.71 12.28
N LEU A 88 8.28 -1.65 11.03
CA LEU A 88 8.91 -0.87 9.97
C LEU A 88 7.97 0.27 9.58
N LEU A 89 8.38 1.50 9.84
CA LEU A 89 7.67 2.71 9.42
C LEU A 89 8.18 3.14 8.05
N CYS A 90 7.28 3.30 7.09
CA CYS A 90 7.59 3.74 5.74
C CYS A 90 6.88 5.08 5.50
N ASP A 91 7.65 6.16 5.50
CA ASP A 91 7.14 7.50 5.24
C ASP A 91 7.35 7.83 3.76
N GLU A 92 6.26 7.80 3.00
CA GLU A 92 6.24 8.02 1.54
C GLU A 92 7.35 7.28 0.77
N ALA A 93 7.65 6.06 1.17
CA ALA A 93 8.82 5.28 0.72
C ALA A 93 8.89 5.02 -0.80
N THR A 94 7.85 5.36 -1.57
CA THR A 94 7.78 5.14 -3.02
C THR A 94 7.45 6.38 -3.83
N SER A 95 7.24 7.55 -3.21
CA SER A 95 6.78 8.78 -3.89
C SER A 95 7.75 9.32 -4.94
N ALA A 96 9.06 9.09 -4.73
CA ALA A 96 10.13 9.55 -5.64
C ALA A 96 10.54 8.51 -6.69
N LEU A 97 9.76 7.42 -6.88
CA LEU A 97 10.09 6.31 -7.76
C LEU A 97 9.12 6.21 -8.93
N ASP A 98 9.61 5.73 -10.07
CA ASP A 98 8.76 5.39 -11.20
C ASP A 98 7.83 4.19 -10.87
N PRO A 99 6.70 4.01 -11.59
CA PRO A 99 5.71 2.98 -11.27
C PRO A 99 6.26 1.55 -11.24
N LYS A 100 7.19 1.22 -12.15
CA LYS A 100 7.80 -0.12 -12.22
C LYS A 100 8.67 -0.38 -11.00
N THR A 101 9.48 0.59 -10.64
CA THR A 101 10.34 0.53 -9.45
C THR A 101 9.51 0.51 -8.17
N THR A 102 8.46 1.33 -8.08
CA THR A 102 7.49 1.32 -6.99
C THR A 102 6.93 -0.08 -6.76
N ASN A 103 6.43 -0.72 -7.81
CA ASN A 103 5.90 -2.09 -7.71
C ASN A 103 6.94 -3.07 -7.17
N SER A 104 8.19 -2.97 -7.64
CA SER A 104 9.29 -3.83 -7.18
C SER A 104 9.65 -3.61 -5.69
N ILE A 105 9.54 -2.38 -5.19
CA ILE A 105 9.74 -2.07 -3.76
C ILE A 105 8.57 -2.58 -2.92
N LEU A 106 7.33 -2.43 -3.40
CA LEU A 106 6.14 -2.95 -2.69
C LEU A 106 6.18 -4.48 -2.58
N ASP A 107 6.59 -5.18 -3.64
CA ASP A 107 6.76 -6.65 -3.62
C ASP A 107 7.86 -7.06 -2.63
N LEU A 108 8.96 -6.29 -2.54
CA LEU A 108 10.00 -6.51 -1.54
C LEU A 108 9.45 -6.30 -0.11
N LEU A 109 8.65 -5.27 0.13
CA LEU A 109 8.03 -5.04 1.44
C LEU A 109 7.07 -6.17 1.83
N LEU A 110 6.25 -6.66 0.90
CA LEU A 110 5.39 -7.83 1.13
C LEU A 110 6.21 -9.09 1.47
N LYS A 111 7.31 -9.30 0.75
CA LYS A 111 8.24 -10.41 1.03
C LYS A 111 8.82 -10.30 2.44
N ILE A 112 9.32 -9.12 2.82
CA ILE A 112 9.86 -8.83 4.15
C ILE A 112 8.82 -9.07 5.24
N ASN A 113 7.59 -8.55 5.05
CA ASN A 113 6.50 -8.77 6.00
C ASN A 113 6.21 -10.26 6.22
N LYS A 114 6.17 -11.05 5.13
CA LYS A 114 5.90 -12.49 5.18
C LYS A 114 7.04 -13.28 5.81
N GLU A 115 8.29 -13.00 5.43
CA GLU A 115 9.47 -13.77 5.87
C GLU A 115 9.89 -13.41 7.30
N LEU A 116 9.91 -12.11 7.63
CA LEU A 116 10.37 -11.62 8.94
C LEU A 116 9.22 -11.45 9.95
N LYS A 117 7.96 -11.59 9.53
CA LYS A 117 6.75 -11.44 10.37
C LYS A 117 6.71 -10.13 11.15
N ILE A 118 7.24 -9.05 10.58
CA ILE A 118 7.24 -7.71 11.17
C ILE A 118 6.00 -6.93 10.73
N THR A 119 5.52 -6.03 11.57
CA THR A 119 4.47 -5.08 11.19
C THR A 119 5.05 -3.98 10.30
N ILE A 120 4.43 -3.71 9.16
CA ILE A 120 4.81 -2.60 8.28
C ILE A 120 3.70 -1.55 8.31
N VAL A 121 4.05 -0.33 8.70
CA VAL A 121 3.16 0.84 8.67
C VAL A 121 3.61 1.74 7.53
N ILE A 122 2.71 2.03 6.59
CA ILE A 122 3.00 2.86 5.42
C ILE A 122 2.18 4.14 5.53
N VAL A 123 2.86 5.28 5.54
CA VAL A 123 2.25 6.60 5.38
C VAL A 123 2.31 6.96 3.90
N THR A 124 1.17 7.20 3.28
CA THR A 124 1.09 7.51 1.84
C THR A 124 -0.22 8.19 1.49
N HIS A 125 -0.19 9.04 0.47
CA HIS A 125 -1.37 9.58 -0.20
C HIS A 125 -1.73 8.80 -1.48
N GLN A 126 -0.93 7.79 -1.84
CA GLN A 126 -1.14 6.99 -3.05
C GLN A 126 -2.07 5.80 -2.77
N MET A 127 -3.35 5.90 -3.15
CA MET A 127 -4.33 4.83 -2.94
C MET A 127 -3.99 3.53 -3.67
N SER A 128 -3.24 3.60 -4.77
CA SER A 128 -2.71 2.42 -5.46
C SER A 128 -1.78 1.59 -4.58
N VAL A 129 -0.95 2.24 -3.76
CA VAL A 129 -0.07 1.58 -2.77
C VAL A 129 -0.91 0.90 -1.70
N VAL A 130 -1.90 1.62 -1.12
CA VAL A 130 -2.79 1.09 -0.09
C VAL A 130 -3.49 -0.17 -0.58
N ARG A 131 -4.13 -0.12 -1.75
CA ARG A 131 -4.85 -1.27 -2.34
C ARG A 131 -3.94 -2.47 -2.61
N ARG A 132 -2.69 -2.22 -3.02
CA ARG A 132 -1.77 -3.29 -3.40
C ARG A 132 -1.24 -4.08 -2.21
N VAL A 133 -0.86 -3.41 -1.11
CA VAL A 133 -0.06 -4.05 -0.05
C VAL A 133 -0.68 -3.98 1.35
N CYS A 134 -1.57 -3.03 1.64
CA CYS A 134 -2.13 -2.87 2.97
C CYS A 134 -3.32 -3.82 3.20
N SER A 135 -3.45 -4.34 4.43
CA SER A 135 -4.62 -5.09 4.89
C SER A 135 -5.59 -4.21 5.66
N LYS A 136 -5.05 -3.25 6.40
CA LYS A 136 -5.81 -2.27 7.18
C LYS A 136 -5.36 -0.87 6.81
N MET A 137 -6.23 0.11 6.97
CA MET A 137 -5.90 1.51 6.78
C MET A 137 -6.59 2.38 7.82
N SER A 138 -6.02 3.57 8.02
CA SER A 138 -6.62 4.66 8.79
C SER A 138 -6.48 5.93 7.98
N ILE A 139 -7.57 6.67 7.83
CA ILE A 139 -7.59 7.97 7.16
C ILE A 139 -7.47 9.04 8.24
N LEU A 140 -6.48 9.92 8.10
CA LEU A 140 -6.27 11.03 9.02
C LEU A 140 -6.73 12.33 8.37
N GLU A 141 -7.58 13.07 9.09
CA GLU A 141 -8.01 14.40 8.72
C GLU A 141 -7.83 15.35 9.93
N ASN A 142 -7.18 16.47 9.72
CA ASN A 142 -6.97 17.49 10.79
C ASN A 142 -6.36 16.90 12.08
N GLY A 143 -5.43 15.94 11.94
CA GLY A 143 -4.76 15.29 13.07
C GLY A 143 -5.59 14.28 13.84
N LYS A 144 -6.78 13.91 13.33
CA LYS A 144 -7.66 12.90 13.93
C LYS A 144 -7.89 11.75 12.95
N ILE A 145 -8.18 10.57 13.48
CA ILE A 145 -8.62 9.43 12.67
C ILE A 145 -10.07 9.67 12.28
N ALA A 146 -10.31 9.90 10.98
CA ALA A 146 -11.65 10.09 10.42
C ALA A 146 -12.30 8.74 10.07
N GLU A 147 -11.51 7.76 9.64
CA GLU A 147 -11.97 6.41 9.30
C GLU A 147 -10.85 5.39 9.54
N GLN A 148 -11.20 4.17 9.94
CA GLN A 148 -10.23 3.07 10.05
C GLN A 148 -10.89 1.71 9.87
N GLY A 149 -10.16 0.77 9.28
CA GLY A 149 -10.68 -0.59 9.12
C GLY A 149 -9.89 -1.42 8.12
N ASP A 150 -10.51 -2.50 7.67
CA ASP A 150 -10.02 -3.31 6.57
C ASP A 150 -10.06 -2.51 5.26
N VAL A 151 -8.98 -2.58 4.48
CA VAL A 151 -8.86 -1.80 3.23
C VAL A 151 -10.02 -2.12 2.28
N ARG A 152 -10.38 -3.41 2.11
CA ARG A 152 -11.48 -3.80 1.21
C ARG A 152 -12.80 -3.19 1.65
N GLN A 153 -13.13 -3.30 2.95
CA GLN A 153 -14.40 -2.77 3.47
C GLN A 153 -14.47 -1.26 3.31
N ILE A 154 -13.40 -0.52 3.60
CA ILE A 154 -13.38 0.94 3.43
C ILE A 154 -13.57 1.31 1.95
N PHE A 155 -12.94 0.59 1.02
CA PHE A 155 -13.12 0.87 -0.40
C PHE A 155 -14.48 0.41 -0.94
N LEU A 156 -15.10 -0.63 -0.39
CA LEU A 156 -16.47 -1.03 -0.73
C LEU A 156 -17.49 -0.03 -0.21
N ASN A 157 -17.37 0.37 1.04
CA ASN A 157 -18.31 1.26 1.70
C ASN A 157 -18.16 2.73 1.28
N GLN A 158 -17.02 3.12 0.71
CA GLN A 158 -16.70 4.47 0.26
C GLN A 158 -17.13 5.57 1.27
N PRO A 159 -16.65 5.54 2.53
CA PRO A 159 -17.02 6.55 3.51
C PRO A 159 -16.60 7.95 3.03
N ALA A 160 -17.29 8.98 3.51
CA ALA A 160 -17.05 10.37 3.09
C ALA A 160 -15.57 10.80 3.21
N ALA A 161 -14.86 10.32 4.23
CA ALA A 161 -13.43 10.59 4.39
C ALA A 161 -12.59 10.03 3.23
N LEU A 162 -12.92 8.83 2.72
CA LEU A 162 -12.23 8.27 1.55
C LEU A 162 -12.54 9.08 0.29
N MET A 163 -13.81 9.46 0.10
CA MET A 163 -14.24 10.25 -1.06
C MET A 163 -13.54 11.61 -1.11
N ARG A 164 -13.43 12.31 0.05
CA ARG A 164 -12.63 13.54 0.17
C ARG A 164 -11.17 13.33 -0.21
N LEU A 165 -10.56 12.30 0.35
CA LEU A 165 -9.15 11.99 0.09
C LEU A 165 -8.87 11.69 -1.39
N MET A 166 -9.85 11.09 -2.09
CA MET A 166 -9.75 10.77 -3.52
C MET A 166 -10.13 11.94 -4.43
N GLY A 167 -10.67 13.03 -3.89
CA GLY A 167 -11.19 14.15 -4.69
C GLY A 167 -12.45 13.78 -5.48
N GLU A 168 -13.20 12.78 -5.02
CA GLU A 168 -14.42 12.27 -5.68
C GLU A 168 -15.70 12.83 -5.01
N GLU A 169 -15.61 13.92 -4.26
CA GLU A 169 -16.77 14.63 -3.72
C GLU A 169 -17.55 15.36 -4.82
N GLY A 170 -18.87 15.32 -4.70
CA GLY A 170 -19.74 16.14 -5.57
C GLY A 170 -19.98 15.55 -6.96
N ARG A 171 -20.00 14.21 -7.11
CA ARG A 171 -20.49 13.60 -8.36
C ARG A 171 -21.88 14.11 -8.69
N GLU A 172 -22.03 14.71 -9.86
CA GLU A 172 -23.35 15.01 -10.41
C GLU A 172 -24.06 13.69 -10.74
N LEU A 173 -25.07 13.35 -9.96
CA LEU A 173 -25.92 12.20 -10.20
C LEU A 173 -27.10 12.61 -11.10
N PRO A 174 -27.65 11.71 -11.93
CA PRO A 174 -28.84 11.97 -12.72
C PRO A 174 -29.99 12.45 -11.82
N LYS A 175 -30.70 13.48 -12.28
CA LYS A 175 -31.82 14.07 -11.53
C LYS A 175 -33.10 13.22 -11.61
N THR A 176 -33.15 12.24 -12.52
CA THR A 176 -34.27 11.33 -12.77
C THR A 176 -33.87 9.89 -12.56
N GLY A 177 -34.77 9.03 -12.14
CA GLY A 177 -34.51 7.63 -11.81
C GLY A 177 -33.92 7.45 -10.40
N CYS A 178 -33.55 6.23 -10.08
CA CYS A 178 -32.90 5.87 -8.82
C CYS A 178 -31.43 5.50 -9.07
N THR A 179 -30.51 6.19 -8.41
CA THR A 179 -29.09 5.88 -8.51
C THR A 179 -28.71 4.90 -7.41
N LEU A 180 -28.13 3.78 -7.81
CA LEU A 180 -27.66 2.72 -6.92
C LEU A 180 -26.16 2.54 -7.09
N GLN A 181 -25.47 2.35 -5.97
CA GLN A 181 -24.08 1.96 -5.95
C GLN A 181 -23.98 0.47 -5.69
N ILE A 182 -23.36 -0.25 -6.62
CA ILE A 182 -23.14 -1.69 -6.53
C ILE A 182 -21.66 -1.92 -6.32
N SER A 183 -21.33 -2.65 -5.26
CA SER A 183 -19.97 -3.06 -4.98
C SER A 183 -19.93 -4.56 -4.73
N TYR A 184 -19.09 -5.27 -5.46
CA TYR A 184 -18.97 -6.72 -5.35
C TYR A 184 -17.54 -7.21 -5.54
N ASP A 185 -17.30 -8.40 -5.02
CA ASP A 185 -16.00 -9.08 -5.07
C ASP A 185 -16.01 -10.07 -6.23
N ILE A 186 -15.20 -9.82 -7.24
CA ILE A 186 -15.09 -10.70 -8.41
C ILE A 186 -14.19 -11.87 -8.02
N ARG A 187 -14.79 -13.04 -7.71
CA ARG A 187 -14.08 -14.25 -7.31
C ARG A 187 -14.01 -15.28 -8.43
N ASP A 188 -15.05 -15.34 -9.26
CA ASP A 188 -15.23 -16.30 -10.35
C ASP A 188 -15.60 -15.60 -11.65
N GLU A 189 -15.51 -16.31 -12.79
CA GLU A 189 -15.92 -15.79 -14.11
C GLU A 189 -17.40 -15.40 -14.14
N LYS A 190 -18.26 -16.11 -13.37
CA LYS A 190 -19.70 -15.82 -13.25
C LYS A 190 -20.00 -14.46 -12.63
N ASP A 191 -19.11 -13.96 -11.77
CA ASP A 191 -19.28 -12.63 -11.16
C ASP A 191 -19.21 -11.50 -12.20
N GLY A 192 -18.60 -11.75 -13.38
CA GLY A 192 -18.59 -10.83 -14.51
C GLY A 192 -19.95 -10.68 -15.22
N GLU A 193 -20.88 -11.60 -15.03
CA GLU A 193 -22.20 -11.62 -15.64
C GLU A 193 -23.28 -10.92 -14.80
N LEU A 194 -22.92 -10.33 -13.64
CA LEU A 194 -23.85 -9.71 -12.69
C LEU A 194 -24.88 -8.79 -13.39
N PHE A 195 -24.43 -7.91 -14.26
CA PHE A 195 -25.31 -6.94 -14.93
C PHE A 195 -26.22 -7.59 -15.94
N THR A 196 -25.77 -8.64 -16.63
CA THR A 196 -26.58 -9.43 -17.55
C THR A 196 -27.66 -10.17 -16.76
N ALA A 197 -27.28 -10.88 -15.71
CA ALA A 197 -28.18 -11.60 -14.84
C ALA A 197 -29.26 -10.67 -14.22
N MET A 198 -28.84 -9.51 -13.68
CA MET A 198 -29.77 -8.50 -13.16
C MET A 198 -30.77 -8.03 -14.23
N SER A 199 -30.31 -7.78 -15.46
CA SER A 199 -31.18 -7.32 -16.54
C SER A 199 -32.18 -8.38 -16.96
N GLU A 200 -31.75 -9.64 -17.04
CA GLU A 200 -32.57 -10.77 -17.46
C GLU A 200 -33.56 -11.21 -16.38
N GLU A 201 -33.12 -11.36 -15.13
CA GLU A 201 -33.94 -11.86 -14.03
C GLU A 201 -34.92 -10.81 -13.50
N LEU A 202 -34.49 -9.56 -13.39
CA LEU A 202 -35.33 -8.47 -12.86
C LEU A 202 -36.12 -7.72 -13.95
N HIS A 203 -35.84 -8.00 -15.23
CA HIS A 203 -36.45 -7.31 -16.39
C HIS A 203 -36.32 -5.77 -16.30
N ILE A 204 -35.17 -5.28 -15.79
CA ILE A 204 -34.91 -3.85 -15.61
C ILE A 204 -33.98 -3.31 -16.67
N ARG A 205 -34.16 -2.01 -16.98
CA ARG A 205 -33.20 -1.24 -17.77
C ARG A 205 -32.45 -0.28 -16.84
N PHE A 206 -31.14 -0.25 -16.97
CA PHE A 206 -30.32 0.68 -16.23
C PHE A 206 -29.21 1.28 -17.11
N SER A 207 -28.71 2.42 -16.70
CA SER A 207 -27.55 3.07 -17.30
C SER A 207 -26.39 2.99 -16.32
N VAL A 208 -25.21 2.61 -16.80
CA VAL A 208 -23.99 2.68 -15.99
C VAL A 208 -23.48 4.12 -16.03
N ILE A 209 -23.45 4.78 -14.88
CA ILE A 209 -22.97 6.15 -14.72
C ILE A 209 -21.46 6.17 -14.52
N ASP A 210 -20.95 5.25 -13.71
CA ASP A 210 -19.53 5.08 -13.45
C ASP A 210 -19.25 3.61 -13.12
N GLY A 211 -18.05 3.14 -13.48
CA GLY A 211 -17.66 1.77 -13.20
C GLY A 211 -16.15 1.64 -13.09
N LYS A 212 -15.70 0.99 -12.03
CA LYS A 212 -14.27 0.73 -11.78
C LYS A 212 -14.08 -0.72 -11.35
N ILE A 213 -13.22 -1.46 -12.04
CA ILE A 213 -12.75 -2.77 -11.60
C ILE A 213 -11.31 -2.59 -11.11
N GLN A 214 -11.05 -2.97 -9.86
CA GLN A 214 -9.76 -2.71 -9.21
C GLN A 214 -9.25 -3.96 -8.48
N LYS A 215 -7.93 -4.11 -8.46
CA LYS A 215 -7.25 -5.22 -7.78
C LYS A 215 -6.85 -4.84 -6.36
N TYR A 216 -7.22 -5.68 -5.39
CA TYR A 216 -6.91 -5.54 -3.96
C TYR A 216 -6.17 -6.80 -3.47
N ARG A 217 -4.86 -6.71 -3.21
CA ARG A 217 -4.02 -7.82 -2.71
C ARG A 217 -4.26 -9.18 -3.42
N GLY A 218 -4.63 -9.14 -4.71
CA GLY A 218 -4.83 -10.36 -5.51
C GLY A 218 -6.28 -10.71 -5.82
N SER A 219 -7.28 -10.17 -5.11
CA SER A 219 -8.70 -10.24 -5.50
C SER A 219 -9.09 -9.05 -6.36
N MET A 220 -10.11 -9.24 -7.18
CA MET A 220 -10.70 -8.17 -8.01
C MET A 220 -11.98 -7.70 -7.35
N MET A 221 -12.24 -6.38 -7.42
CA MET A 221 -13.47 -5.78 -6.91
C MET A 221 -14.06 -4.87 -7.95
N GLY A 222 -15.37 -5.00 -8.18
CA GLY A 222 -16.16 -4.11 -9.00
C GLY A 222 -16.87 -3.07 -8.14
N LEU A 223 -16.80 -1.82 -8.58
CA LEU A 223 -17.54 -0.69 -8.01
C LEU A 223 -18.26 -0.01 -9.16
N PHE A 224 -19.57 -0.01 -9.14
CA PHE A 224 -20.40 0.56 -10.21
C PHE A 224 -21.45 1.49 -9.63
N VAL A 225 -21.71 2.57 -10.34
CA VAL A 225 -22.84 3.46 -10.07
C VAL A 225 -23.78 3.31 -11.26
N ILE A 226 -24.98 2.81 -11.00
CA ILE A 226 -26.02 2.63 -12.03
C ILE A 226 -27.20 3.54 -11.74
N ASN A 227 -27.89 3.95 -12.79
CA ASN A 227 -29.19 4.64 -12.70
C ASN A 227 -30.25 3.73 -13.27
N VAL A 228 -31.26 3.40 -12.46
CA VAL A 228 -32.43 2.59 -12.82
C VAL A 228 -33.54 3.55 -13.10
N SER A 229 -34.10 3.49 -14.32
CA SER A 229 -35.31 4.24 -14.71
C SER A 229 -36.51 3.58 -14.09
N ASP A 230 -37.30 4.37 -13.37
CA ASP A 230 -38.68 4.13 -12.90
C ASP A 230 -39.02 2.83 -12.13
N GLY A 231 -39.32 2.99 -10.84
CA GLY A 231 -40.13 2.04 -10.03
C GLY A 231 -39.43 0.74 -9.55
N ASN A 232 -38.33 0.32 -10.16
CA ASN A 232 -37.75 -1.01 -9.93
C ASN A 232 -36.50 -1.01 -8.96
N ALA A 233 -36.20 0.12 -8.31
CA ALA A 233 -35.03 0.24 -7.47
C ALA A 233 -35.05 -0.70 -6.25
N ASP A 234 -36.21 -0.99 -5.69
CA ASP A 234 -36.36 -1.88 -4.53
C ASP A 234 -36.09 -3.35 -4.88
N ASN A 235 -36.42 -3.76 -6.11
CA ASN A 235 -36.10 -5.10 -6.59
C ASN A 235 -34.57 -5.30 -6.73
N VAL A 236 -33.83 -4.27 -7.16
CA VAL A 236 -32.38 -4.33 -7.28
C VAL A 236 -31.69 -4.39 -5.92
N LYS A 237 -32.25 -3.78 -4.88
CA LYS A 237 -31.71 -3.84 -3.52
C LYS A 237 -31.88 -5.20 -2.84
N GLN A 238 -32.83 -6.00 -3.30
CA GLN A 238 -33.08 -7.33 -2.77
C GLN A 238 -32.34 -8.44 -3.52
N TYR A 239 -31.82 -8.14 -4.73
CA TYR A 239 -31.01 -9.03 -5.54
C TYR A 239 -29.56 -9.06 -5.07
#